data_6a543dd4a92649aaa9976776abd3f656
#
_entry.id   6a543dd4a92649aaa9976776abd3f656
#
_cell.length_a   1.000
_cell.length_b   1.000
_cell.length_c   1.000
_cell.angle_alpha   90.00
_cell.angle_beta   90.00
_cell.angle_gamma   90.00
#
_symmetry.space_group_name_H-M   'P 1'
#
loop_
_entity.id
_entity.type
_entity.pdbx_description
1 polymer ?
#
loop_
_entity_poly.entity_id
_entity_poly.type
_entity_poly.pdbx_seq_one_letter_code
_entity_poly.pdbx_strand_id
1 'polypeptide(L)'
;MNISIIPTGDEILLGIVVDTSSAYILQEFIKKYPDCEITRKTPVADKTDNIIKAMERCVASKADLVILTGGSGGGHRYSSTLSEDYTHCALGEYLDEFEESEIYGSNGHLWCKLVCGRKKKSLVINLPGPYVEACAALDAFLEVYDPKEIKLSQINQRMIHAVYNQYPNTQASYIK
;
A
#
# COMPACT_ATOMS: atom_id res chain seq x y z
N MET A 1 -8.73 10.68 14.52
CA MET A 1 -7.80 9.76 13.81
C MET A 1 -7.18 10.51 12.66
N ASN A 2 -5.84 10.55 12.60
CA ASN A 2 -5.09 11.30 11.58
C ASN A 2 -4.52 10.33 10.55
N ILE A 3 -4.92 10.49 9.28
CA ILE A 3 -4.53 9.62 8.18
C ILE A 3 -3.68 10.41 7.18
N SER A 4 -2.57 9.83 6.75
CA SER A 4 -1.74 10.39 5.69
C SER A 4 -1.70 9.44 4.50
N ILE A 5 -1.99 9.96 3.29
CA ILE A 5 -1.89 9.22 2.03
C ILE A 5 -0.64 9.70 1.30
N ILE A 6 0.23 8.79 0.92
CA ILE A 6 1.46 9.04 0.16
C ILE A 6 1.37 8.33 -1.18
N PRO A 7 1.00 9.02 -2.27
CA PRO A 7 1.12 8.44 -3.59
C PRO A 7 2.60 8.27 -3.96
N THR A 8 2.97 7.10 -4.49
CA THR A 8 4.32 6.79 -4.99
C THR A 8 4.28 6.51 -6.48
N GLY A 9 5.30 6.89 -7.20
CA GLY A 9 5.40 6.67 -8.64
C GLY A 9 5.81 7.94 -9.38
N ASP A 10 6.82 7.82 -10.23
CA ASP A 10 7.27 8.93 -11.08
C ASP A 10 6.17 9.39 -12.04
N GLU A 11 5.34 8.46 -12.53
CA GLU A 11 4.22 8.75 -13.44
C GLU A 11 3.12 9.59 -12.77
N ILE A 12 2.88 9.40 -11.46
CA ILE A 12 1.93 10.21 -10.70
C ILE A 12 2.55 11.57 -10.38
N LEU A 13 3.84 11.58 -9.98
CA LEU A 13 4.57 12.80 -9.67
C LEU A 13 4.65 13.75 -10.88
N LEU A 14 4.85 13.21 -12.06
CA LEU A 14 4.95 13.96 -13.32
C LEU A 14 3.57 14.29 -13.92
N GLY A 15 2.48 13.83 -13.33
CA GLY A 15 1.13 14.07 -13.82
C GLY A 15 0.77 13.29 -15.09
N ILE A 16 1.50 12.23 -15.42
CA ILE A 16 1.22 11.34 -16.55
C ILE A 16 0.02 10.46 -16.24
N VAL A 17 -0.10 10.02 -14.98
CA VAL A 17 -1.21 9.22 -14.46
C VAL A 17 -1.95 10.00 -13.38
N VAL A 18 -3.27 9.98 -13.45
CA VAL A 18 -4.13 10.59 -12.43
C VAL A 18 -4.23 9.68 -11.21
N ASP A 19 -3.97 10.22 -10.04
CA ASP A 19 -4.14 9.52 -8.76
C ASP A 19 -5.62 9.40 -8.38
N THR A 20 -6.27 8.38 -8.90
CA THR A 20 -7.67 8.05 -8.57
C THR A 20 -7.79 7.27 -7.26
N SER A 21 -6.75 6.55 -6.87
CA SER A 21 -6.74 5.74 -5.64
C SER A 21 -6.85 6.60 -4.39
N SER A 22 -6.13 7.74 -4.31
CA SER A 22 -6.26 8.66 -3.18
C SER A 22 -7.69 9.20 -3.02
N ALA A 23 -8.39 9.46 -4.11
CA ALA A 23 -9.78 9.93 -4.06
C ALA A 23 -10.71 8.86 -3.46
N TYR A 24 -10.52 7.61 -3.86
CA TYR A 24 -11.28 6.47 -3.31
C TYR A 24 -10.99 6.27 -1.83
N ILE A 25 -9.71 6.30 -1.42
CA ILE A 25 -9.30 6.18 -0.02
C ILE A 25 -9.98 7.26 0.83
N LEU A 26 -9.92 8.52 0.40
CA LEU A 26 -10.59 9.65 1.06
C LEU A 26 -12.08 9.37 1.26
N GLN A 27 -12.77 8.97 0.21
CA GLN A 27 -14.21 8.71 0.22
C GLN A 27 -14.58 7.61 1.22
N GLU A 28 -13.90 6.47 1.19
CA GLU A 28 -14.26 5.32 2.02
C GLU A 28 -13.92 5.56 3.51
N PHE A 29 -12.82 6.25 3.80
CA PHE A 29 -12.51 6.62 5.18
C PHE A 29 -13.50 7.64 5.76
N ILE A 30 -13.89 8.67 5.02
CA ILE A 30 -14.89 9.64 5.49
C ILE A 30 -16.24 8.96 5.75
N LYS A 31 -16.65 8.01 4.91
CA LYS A 31 -17.87 7.23 5.15
C LYS A 31 -17.82 6.43 6.43
N LYS A 32 -16.69 5.75 6.71
CA LYS A 32 -16.56 4.87 7.87
C LYS A 32 -16.17 5.59 9.14
N TYR A 33 -15.37 6.64 9.04
CA TYR A 33 -14.83 7.43 10.15
C TYR A 33 -15.02 8.93 9.89
N PRO A 34 -16.25 9.48 10.06
CA PRO A 34 -16.57 10.86 9.68
C PRO A 34 -15.69 11.92 10.36
N ASP A 35 -15.18 11.62 11.57
CA ASP A 35 -14.34 12.53 12.36
C ASP A 35 -12.83 12.34 12.09
N CYS A 36 -12.44 11.64 11.03
CA CYS A 36 -11.03 11.50 10.69
C CYS A 36 -10.50 12.73 9.94
N GLU A 37 -9.24 13.05 10.21
CA GLU A 37 -8.48 14.05 9.43
C GLU A 37 -7.62 13.31 8.41
N ILE A 38 -7.79 13.61 7.14
CA ILE A 38 -7.05 12.96 6.06
C ILE A 38 -6.23 13.99 5.29
N THR A 39 -4.95 13.71 5.16
CA THR A 39 -4.03 14.53 4.36
C THR A 39 -3.43 13.71 3.24
N ARG A 40 -3.73 14.05 1.98
CA ARG A 40 -2.98 13.55 0.83
C ARG A 40 -1.70 14.35 0.68
N LYS A 41 -0.57 13.66 0.67
CA LYS A 41 0.75 14.28 0.46
C LYS A 41 1.03 14.48 -1.03
N THR A 42 2.00 15.33 -1.35
CA THR A 42 2.55 15.41 -2.71
C THR A 42 3.10 14.04 -3.10
N PRO A 43 2.87 13.58 -4.35
CA PRO A 43 3.43 12.33 -4.83
C PRO A 43 4.95 12.26 -4.67
N VAL A 44 5.47 11.08 -4.42
CA VAL A 44 6.89 10.84 -4.14
C VAL A 44 7.50 10.04 -5.28
N ALA A 45 8.66 10.49 -5.77
CA ALA A 45 9.43 9.78 -6.77
C ALA A 45 9.88 8.40 -6.27
N ASP A 46 10.00 7.45 -7.20
CA ASP A 46 10.42 6.07 -6.95
C ASP A 46 11.89 5.97 -6.55
N LYS A 47 12.15 6.32 -5.29
CA LYS A 47 13.45 6.21 -4.62
C LYS A 47 13.22 5.88 -3.14
N THR A 48 13.89 4.85 -2.64
CA THR A 48 13.78 4.39 -1.25
C THR A 48 13.90 5.54 -0.25
N ASP A 49 14.95 6.37 -0.34
CA ASP A 49 15.17 7.50 0.56
C ASP A 49 14.03 8.53 0.56
N ASN A 50 13.43 8.79 -0.61
CA ASN A 50 12.35 9.76 -0.72
C ASN A 50 11.08 9.25 -0.05
N ILE A 51 10.79 7.96 -0.23
CA ILE A 51 9.63 7.29 0.37
C ILE A 51 9.81 7.23 1.88
N ILE A 52 11.00 6.85 2.39
CA ILE A 52 11.31 6.85 3.82
C ILE A 52 11.12 8.24 4.42
N LYS A 53 11.68 9.29 3.81
CA LYS A 53 11.52 10.67 4.29
C LYS A 53 10.07 11.13 4.31
N ALA A 54 9.25 10.67 3.36
CA ALA A 54 7.82 10.98 3.34
C ALA A 54 7.09 10.30 4.51
N MET A 55 7.36 9.02 4.76
CA MET A 55 6.83 8.28 5.91
C MET A 55 7.27 8.91 7.24
N GLU A 56 8.56 9.28 7.38
CA GLU A 56 9.09 9.95 8.57
C GLU A 56 8.31 11.23 8.91
N ARG A 57 8.05 12.07 7.90
CA ARG A 57 7.25 13.31 8.08
C ARG A 57 5.84 13.02 8.57
N CYS A 58 5.21 11.97 8.04
CA CYS A 58 3.86 11.57 8.48
C CYS A 58 3.88 11.07 9.93
N VAL A 59 4.82 10.21 10.29
CA VAL A 59 4.98 9.67 11.64
C VAL A 59 5.34 10.80 12.65
N ALA A 60 6.22 11.73 12.25
CA ALA A 60 6.56 12.91 13.06
C ALA A 60 5.36 13.83 13.27
N SER A 61 4.46 13.93 12.31
CA SER A 61 3.19 14.67 12.39
C SER A 61 2.08 13.89 13.15
N LYS A 62 2.43 12.76 13.79
CA LYS A 62 1.53 11.92 14.59
C LYS A 62 0.35 11.35 13.77
N ALA A 63 0.62 10.95 12.52
CA ALA A 63 -0.36 10.16 11.78
C ALA A 63 -0.63 8.84 12.50
N ASP A 64 -1.89 8.49 12.70
CA ASP A 64 -2.31 7.20 13.23
C ASP A 64 -2.16 6.11 12.17
N LEU A 65 -2.44 6.48 10.91
CA LEU A 65 -2.36 5.61 9.75
C LEU A 65 -1.65 6.32 8.59
N VAL A 66 -0.69 5.63 7.97
CA VAL A 66 0.00 6.05 6.75
C VAL A 66 -0.30 5.03 5.65
N ILE A 67 -0.84 5.49 4.54
CA ILE A 67 -1.20 4.66 3.38
C ILE A 67 -0.33 5.08 2.21
N LEU A 68 0.50 4.17 1.72
CA LEU A 68 1.23 4.34 0.47
C LEU A 68 0.37 3.78 -0.67
N THR A 69 0.30 4.45 -1.81
CA THR A 69 -0.41 3.98 -3.00
C THR A 69 0.55 3.95 -4.19
N GLY A 70 0.65 2.81 -4.85
CA GLY A 70 1.62 2.56 -5.90
C GLY A 70 2.81 1.73 -5.43
N GLY A 71 3.67 1.36 -6.37
CA GLY A 71 4.90 0.64 -6.08
C GLY A 71 4.75 -0.73 -5.44
N SER A 72 3.64 -1.43 -5.64
CA SER A 72 3.39 -2.77 -5.09
C SER A 72 3.52 -3.89 -6.12
N GLY A 73 3.62 -3.52 -7.39
CA GLY A 73 3.74 -4.46 -8.49
C GLY A 73 5.18 -4.64 -8.90
N GLY A 74 5.62 -5.87 -8.98
CA GLY A 74 6.89 -6.13 -9.62
C GLY A 74 6.81 -5.67 -11.08
N GLY A 75 7.59 -4.68 -11.48
CA GLY A 75 7.89 -4.41 -12.88
C GLY A 75 8.33 -5.66 -13.62
N HIS A 76 8.79 -6.67 -12.87
CA HIS A 76 9.06 -8.03 -13.30
C HIS A 76 7.90 -8.74 -13.99
N ARG A 77 6.65 -8.26 -13.89
CA ARG A 77 5.53 -8.77 -14.69
C ARG A 77 5.81 -8.68 -16.20
N TYR A 78 6.55 -7.66 -16.62
CA TYR A 78 6.85 -7.38 -18.01
C TYR A 78 8.31 -7.60 -18.40
N SER A 79 9.23 -7.58 -17.44
CA SER A 79 10.65 -7.79 -17.67
C SER A 79 11.33 -8.28 -16.40
N SER A 80 12.11 -9.37 -16.50
CA SER A 80 12.92 -9.88 -15.40
C SER A 80 14.08 -8.96 -15.00
N THR A 81 14.35 -7.92 -15.79
CA THR A 81 15.40 -6.93 -15.57
C THR A 81 14.86 -5.63 -14.99
N LEU A 82 13.54 -5.48 -14.84
CA LEU A 82 12.97 -4.34 -14.18
C LEU A 82 13.20 -4.45 -12.67
N SER A 83 13.80 -3.39 -12.19
CA SER A 83 14.38 -3.23 -10.87
C SER A 83 13.39 -3.39 -9.72
N GLU A 84 13.98 -3.52 -8.57
CA GLU A 84 13.40 -3.50 -7.24
C GLU A 84 12.28 -2.48 -7.10
N ASP A 85 11.23 -2.90 -6.45
CA ASP A 85 10.17 -2.01 -6.03
C ASP A 85 10.66 -1.18 -4.83
N TYR A 86 10.91 0.08 -5.07
CA TYR A 86 11.42 1.02 -4.07
C TYR A 86 10.50 1.20 -2.86
N THR A 87 9.20 1.00 -3.04
CA THR A 87 8.23 1.07 -1.93
C THR A 87 8.44 -0.07 -0.95
N HIS A 88 8.64 -1.29 -1.44
CA HIS A 88 8.89 -2.44 -0.56
C HIS A 88 10.22 -2.33 0.17
N CYS A 89 11.27 -1.90 -0.52
CA CYS A 89 12.57 -1.63 0.11
C CYS A 89 12.41 -0.58 1.23
N ALA A 90 11.72 0.53 0.94
CA ALA A 90 11.51 1.58 1.93
C ALA A 90 10.71 1.10 3.15
N LEU A 91 9.69 0.27 2.96
CA LEU A 91 8.91 -0.30 4.06
C LEU A 91 9.75 -1.25 4.91
N GLY A 92 10.51 -2.17 4.27
CA GLY A 92 11.37 -3.11 4.97
C GLY A 92 12.50 -2.44 5.78
N GLU A 93 13.06 -1.34 5.28
CA GLU A 93 14.09 -0.57 5.98
C GLU A 93 13.54 0.30 7.11
N TYR A 94 12.32 0.82 6.95
CA TYR A 94 11.80 1.85 7.85
C TYR A 94 10.96 1.30 9.01
N LEU A 95 10.20 0.24 8.80
CA LEU A 95 9.25 -0.27 9.79
C LEU A 95 9.95 -0.98 10.95
N ASP A 96 9.39 -0.85 12.17
CA ASP A 96 9.90 -1.53 13.36
C ASP A 96 9.43 -3.00 13.43
N GLU A 97 8.21 -3.28 12.95
CA GLU A 97 7.61 -4.60 12.80
C GLU A 97 6.65 -4.60 11.60
N PHE A 98 6.57 -5.68 10.87
CA PHE A 98 5.65 -5.81 9.74
C PHE A 98 5.33 -7.26 9.39
N GLU A 99 4.20 -7.42 8.71
CA GLU A 99 3.79 -8.63 8.00
C GLU A 99 3.76 -8.34 6.51
N GLU A 100 4.18 -9.29 5.70
CA GLU A 100 4.17 -9.16 4.25
C GLU A 100 3.58 -10.40 3.59
N SER A 101 2.98 -10.20 2.43
CA SER A 101 2.50 -11.29 1.57
C SER A 101 2.71 -10.93 0.10
N GLU A 102 2.96 -11.96 -0.70
CA GLU A 102 3.35 -11.83 -2.10
C GLU A 102 2.44 -12.69 -2.98
N ILE A 103 2.04 -12.16 -4.13
CA ILE A 103 1.32 -12.90 -5.18
C ILE A 103 2.28 -13.14 -6.33
N TYR A 104 2.44 -14.39 -6.70
CA TYR A 104 3.27 -14.81 -7.82
C TYR A 104 2.43 -15.41 -8.93
N GLY A 105 2.79 -15.14 -10.18
CA GLY A 105 2.29 -15.88 -11.33
C GLY A 105 2.89 -17.28 -11.42
N SER A 106 2.27 -18.17 -12.19
CA SER A 106 2.78 -19.52 -12.46
C SER A 106 4.17 -19.55 -13.11
N ASN A 107 4.57 -18.44 -13.72
CA ASN A 107 5.91 -18.21 -14.28
C ASN A 107 6.95 -17.78 -13.23
N GLY A 108 6.57 -17.72 -11.95
CA GLY A 108 7.44 -17.30 -10.84
C GLY A 108 7.66 -15.79 -10.74
N HIS A 109 7.00 -14.98 -11.55
CA HIS A 109 7.12 -13.52 -11.45
C HIS A 109 6.25 -12.97 -10.32
N LEU A 110 6.81 -12.06 -9.52
CA LEU A 110 6.08 -11.32 -8.51
C LEU A 110 5.06 -10.38 -9.18
N TRP A 111 3.79 -10.51 -8.84
CA TRP A 111 2.72 -9.66 -9.34
C TRP A 111 2.36 -8.55 -8.37
N CYS A 112 2.29 -8.87 -7.09
CA CYS A 112 1.97 -7.91 -6.04
C CYS A 112 2.63 -8.31 -4.72
N LYS A 113 3.08 -7.33 -3.97
CA LYS A 113 3.53 -7.47 -2.59
C LYS A 113 2.84 -6.45 -1.71
N LEU A 114 2.21 -6.90 -0.65
CA LEU A 114 1.58 -6.05 0.34
C LEU A 114 2.30 -6.18 1.67
N VAL A 115 2.52 -5.04 2.30
CA VAL A 115 3.16 -4.90 3.60
C VAL A 115 2.21 -4.15 4.53
N CYS A 116 2.05 -4.66 5.74
CA CYS A 116 1.33 -4.02 6.82
C CYS A 116 2.21 -4.01 8.05
N GLY A 117 2.57 -2.85 8.58
CA GLY A 117 3.51 -2.77 9.68
C GLY A 117 3.35 -1.54 10.56
N ARG A 118 4.24 -1.41 11.53
CA ARG A 118 4.24 -0.29 12.46
C ARG A 118 5.56 0.46 12.44
N LYS A 119 5.44 1.77 12.59
CA LYS A 119 6.54 2.64 12.99
C LYS A 119 6.11 3.43 14.21
N LYS A 120 6.70 3.14 15.35
CA LYS A 120 6.24 3.69 16.65
C LYS A 120 4.75 3.38 16.89
N LYS A 121 3.89 4.40 16.92
CA LYS A 121 2.44 4.26 17.10
C LYS A 121 1.66 4.25 15.78
N SER A 122 2.29 4.61 14.69
CA SER A 122 1.64 4.70 13.38
C SER A 122 1.54 3.32 12.74
N LEU A 123 0.34 2.96 12.28
CA LEU A 123 0.16 1.87 11.32
C LEU A 123 0.56 2.35 9.93
N VAL A 124 1.26 1.53 9.18
CA VAL A 124 1.67 1.81 7.80
C VAL A 124 1.27 0.64 6.93
N ILE A 125 0.58 0.93 5.83
CA ILE A 125 0.21 -0.07 4.81
C ILE A 125 0.54 0.45 3.41
N ASN A 126 0.78 -0.45 2.46
CA ASN A 126 0.79 -0.10 1.06
C ASN A 126 -0.41 -0.71 0.32
N LEU A 127 -0.87 -0.02 -0.71
CA LEU A 127 -1.91 -0.46 -1.63
C LEU A 127 -1.33 -0.58 -3.04
N PRO A 128 -1.86 -1.49 -3.87
CA PRO A 128 -1.44 -1.63 -5.26
C PRO A 128 -1.59 -0.33 -6.08
N GLY A 129 -0.79 -0.22 -7.15
CA GLY A 129 -0.92 0.86 -8.13
C GLY A 129 -2.20 0.79 -8.96
N PRO A 130 -2.55 -0.38 -9.53
CA PRO A 130 -3.79 -0.52 -10.30
C PRO A 130 -5.03 -0.25 -9.44
N TYR A 131 -5.91 0.64 -9.94
CA TYR A 131 -7.06 1.15 -9.19
C TYR A 131 -7.98 0.06 -8.61
N VAL A 132 -8.32 -0.94 -9.42
CA VAL A 132 -9.22 -2.04 -8.99
C VAL A 132 -8.61 -2.86 -7.84
N GLU A 133 -7.31 -3.12 -7.91
CA GLU A 133 -6.57 -3.83 -6.86
C GLU A 133 -6.47 -2.97 -5.59
N ALA A 134 -6.21 -1.66 -5.75
CA ALA A 134 -6.15 -0.72 -4.63
C ALA A 134 -7.49 -0.63 -3.89
N CYS A 135 -8.60 -0.55 -4.62
CA CYS A 135 -9.94 -0.55 -4.04
C CYS A 135 -10.21 -1.84 -3.28
N ALA A 136 -9.95 -3.00 -3.88
CA ALA A 136 -10.17 -4.30 -3.24
C ALA A 136 -9.34 -4.46 -1.96
N ALA A 137 -8.06 -4.05 -1.98
CA ALA A 137 -7.20 -4.08 -0.80
C ALA A 137 -7.71 -3.14 0.31
N LEU A 138 -8.13 -1.92 -0.05
CA LEU A 138 -8.66 -0.95 0.89
C LEU A 138 -9.96 -1.43 1.54
N ASP A 139 -10.89 -1.96 0.76
CA ASP A 139 -12.16 -2.47 1.28
C ASP A 139 -11.93 -3.58 2.27
N ALA A 140 -11.06 -4.55 1.93
CA ALA A 140 -10.68 -5.64 2.82
C ALA A 140 -9.94 -5.15 4.09
N PHE A 141 -9.10 -4.12 3.97
CA PHE A 141 -8.48 -3.45 5.11
C PHE A 141 -9.55 -2.85 6.02
N LEU A 142 -10.46 -2.08 5.46
CA LEU A 142 -11.51 -1.41 6.24
C LEU A 142 -12.46 -2.39 6.94
N GLU A 143 -12.69 -3.58 6.39
CA GLU A 143 -13.50 -4.61 7.04
C GLU A 143 -12.93 -5.05 8.39
N VAL A 144 -11.60 -5.15 8.50
CA VAL A 144 -10.91 -5.72 9.67
C VAL A 144 -10.15 -4.71 10.52
N TYR A 145 -10.02 -3.48 10.04
CA TYR A 145 -9.30 -2.44 10.76
C TYR A 145 -10.09 -1.91 11.95
N ASP A 146 -9.55 -2.14 13.15
CA ASP A 146 -9.99 -1.51 14.39
C ASP A 146 -8.79 -0.72 14.96
N PRO A 147 -8.90 0.62 15.08
CA PRO A 147 -7.84 1.45 15.67
C PRO A 147 -7.44 1.07 17.11
N LYS A 148 -8.34 0.37 17.83
CA LYS A 148 -8.11 -0.07 19.21
C LYS A 148 -7.38 -1.41 19.29
N GLU A 149 -7.54 -2.27 18.29
CA GLU A 149 -6.98 -3.62 18.26
C GLU A 149 -6.39 -3.95 16.87
N ILE A 150 -5.18 -3.50 16.61
CA ILE A 150 -4.51 -3.71 15.34
C ILE A 150 -3.83 -5.08 15.30
N LYS A 151 -4.26 -5.95 14.38
CA LYS A 151 -3.70 -7.28 14.11
C LYS A 151 -3.06 -7.29 12.73
N LEU A 152 -1.74 -7.07 12.65
CA LEU A 152 -1.01 -6.92 11.39
C LEU A 152 -1.22 -8.11 10.44
N SER A 153 -1.08 -9.34 10.95
CA SER A 153 -1.24 -10.56 10.16
C SER A 153 -2.64 -10.69 9.57
N GLN A 154 -3.69 -10.41 10.36
CA GLN A 154 -5.06 -10.45 9.88
C GLN A 154 -5.31 -9.41 8.78
N ILE A 155 -4.82 -8.19 8.97
CA ILE A 155 -4.94 -7.11 8.00
C ILE A 155 -4.24 -7.51 6.69
N ASN A 156 -2.98 -7.92 6.78
CA ASN A 156 -2.18 -8.29 5.61
C ASN A 156 -2.83 -9.43 4.82
N GLN A 157 -3.26 -10.51 5.50
CA GLN A 157 -3.92 -11.66 4.89
C GLN A 157 -5.23 -11.26 4.18
N ARG A 158 -6.05 -10.43 4.80
CA ARG A 158 -7.32 -9.99 4.18
C ARG A 158 -7.07 -9.15 2.93
N MET A 159 -6.12 -8.23 3.00
CA MET A 159 -5.76 -7.38 1.86
C MET A 159 -5.21 -8.20 0.69
N ILE A 160 -4.24 -9.10 0.93
CA ILE A 160 -3.61 -9.87 -0.16
C ILE A 160 -4.60 -10.82 -0.84
N HIS A 161 -5.50 -11.46 -0.09
CA HIS A 161 -6.54 -12.31 -0.65
C HIS A 161 -7.54 -11.52 -1.51
N ALA A 162 -7.92 -10.31 -1.09
CA ALA A 162 -8.79 -9.45 -1.87
C ALA A 162 -8.16 -9.05 -3.20
N VAL A 163 -6.86 -8.71 -3.20
CA VAL A 163 -6.11 -8.42 -4.43
C VAL A 163 -5.98 -9.66 -5.30
N TYR A 164 -5.64 -10.81 -4.72
CA TYR A 164 -5.53 -12.07 -5.45
C TYR A 164 -6.79 -12.40 -6.25
N ASN A 165 -7.95 -12.16 -5.68
CA ASN A 165 -9.25 -12.42 -6.30
C ASN A 165 -9.57 -11.47 -7.47
N GLN A 166 -8.79 -10.40 -7.68
CA GLN A 166 -8.95 -9.51 -8.84
C GLN A 166 -8.29 -10.05 -10.11
N TYR A 167 -7.44 -11.06 -10.00
CA TYR A 167 -6.79 -11.63 -11.18
C TYR A 167 -7.71 -12.63 -11.89
N PRO A 168 -7.89 -12.49 -13.24
CA PRO A 168 -8.88 -13.28 -13.98
C PRO A 168 -8.59 -14.79 -14.02
N ASN A 169 -7.35 -15.19 -13.77
CA ASN A 169 -6.90 -16.59 -13.77
C ASN A 169 -6.15 -16.90 -12.48
N THR A 170 -6.84 -16.84 -11.34
CA THR A 170 -6.24 -17.12 -10.03
C THR A 170 -5.57 -18.49 -9.92
N GLN A 171 -6.01 -19.50 -10.73
CA GLN A 171 -5.37 -20.81 -10.80
C GLN A 171 -3.94 -20.76 -11.37
N ALA A 172 -3.58 -19.71 -12.09
CA ALA A 172 -2.25 -19.51 -12.64
C ALA A 172 -1.30 -18.72 -11.71
N SER A 173 -1.73 -18.44 -10.47
CA SER A 173 -0.98 -17.68 -9.48
C SER A 173 -1.10 -18.28 -8.09
N TYR A 174 -0.24 -17.87 -7.17
CA TYR A 174 -0.25 -18.30 -5.77
C TYR A 174 0.20 -17.18 -4.84
N ILE A 175 -0.22 -17.28 -3.56
CA ILE A 175 0.19 -16.38 -2.47
C ILE A 175 1.32 -17.06 -1.69
N LYS A 176 2.33 -16.27 -1.32
CA LYS A 176 3.45 -16.68 -0.48
C LYS A 176 3.51 -15.80 0.76
#